data_12e7863dde44888d38196697d3b1fb87
#
_entry.id   12e7863dde44888d38196697d3b1fb87
#
_cell.length_a   1.000
_cell.length_b   1.000
_cell.length_c   1.000
_cell.angle_alpha   90.00
_cell.angle_beta   90.00
_cell.angle_gamma   90.00
#
_symmetry.space_group_name_H-M   'P 1'
#
loop_
_entity.id
_entity.type
_entity.pdbx_description
1 polymer ?
#
loop_
_entity_poly.entity_id
_entity_poly.type
_entity_poly.pdbx_seq_one_letter_code
_entity_poly.pdbx_strand_id
1 'polypeptide(L)'
;MAYRLIVLPSAEADLEALEPQVRRRVLRRLVWLREHAAQVVHHRLANMPDDLAGLCRYRVGQYRILYWVYPDRQLLKVYRIEHRRDVYERL
;
A
#
# COMPACT_ATOMS: atom_id res chain seq x y z
N MET A 1 1.24 -11.84 15.33
CA MET A 1 2.57 -11.67 14.72
C MET A 1 2.52 -10.69 13.58
N ALA A 2 3.56 -9.90 13.45
CA ALA A 2 3.65 -8.96 12.35
C ALA A 2 3.95 -9.68 11.03
N TYR A 3 3.36 -9.18 9.95
CA TYR A 3 3.69 -9.65 8.62
C TYR A 3 5.05 -9.10 8.21
N ARG A 4 5.69 -9.78 7.25
CA ARG A 4 6.85 -9.21 6.58
C ARG A 4 6.38 -8.15 5.60
N LEU A 5 7.19 -7.12 5.41
CA LEU A 5 6.88 -6.01 4.52
C LEU A 5 7.94 -5.94 3.42
N ILE A 6 7.49 -6.03 2.19
CA ILE A 6 8.35 -5.83 1.02
C ILE A 6 7.84 -4.57 0.31
N VAL A 7 8.73 -3.61 0.11
CA VAL A 7 8.42 -2.38 -0.62
C VAL A 7 9.08 -2.49 -1.99
N LEU A 8 8.26 -2.56 -3.03
CA LEU A 8 8.78 -2.68 -4.39
C LEU A 8 9.47 -1.38 -4.82
N PRO A 9 10.38 -1.45 -5.80
CA PRO A 9 11.10 -0.25 -6.26
C PRO A 9 10.20 0.89 -6.69
N SER A 10 9.04 0.60 -7.30
CA SER A 10 8.06 1.63 -7.66
C SER A 10 7.54 2.36 -6.44
N ALA A 11 7.25 1.63 -5.36
CA ALA A 11 6.77 2.25 -4.12
C ALA A 11 7.90 2.99 -3.40
N GLU A 12 9.12 2.47 -3.44
CA GLU A 12 10.27 3.19 -2.86
C GLU A 12 10.48 4.54 -3.55
N ALA A 13 10.37 4.57 -4.88
CA ALA A 13 10.49 5.82 -5.63
C ALA A 13 9.39 6.80 -5.24
N ASP A 14 8.16 6.30 -5.07
CA ASP A 14 7.04 7.13 -4.62
C ASP A 14 7.31 7.73 -3.25
N LEU A 15 7.81 6.91 -2.31
CA LEU A 15 8.13 7.38 -0.96
C LEU A 15 9.20 8.46 -0.97
N GLU A 16 10.24 8.29 -1.79
CA GLU A 16 11.31 9.26 -1.89
C GLU A 16 10.83 10.60 -2.43
N ALA A 17 9.81 10.58 -3.29
CA ALA A 17 9.24 11.79 -3.87
C ALA A 17 8.32 12.55 -2.93
N LEU A 18 7.91 11.95 -1.81
CA LEU A 18 7.03 12.60 -0.84
C LEU A 18 7.80 13.61 0.03
N GLU A 19 7.10 14.66 0.43
CA GLU A 19 7.65 15.57 1.43
C GLU A 19 7.97 14.79 2.71
N PRO A 20 9.02 15.18 3.46
CA PRO A 20 9.46 14.42 4.63
C PRO A 20 8.35 14.14 5.66
N GLN A 21 7.47 15.12 5.92
CA GLN A 21 6.38 14.94 6.87
C GLN A 21 5.38 13.90 6.40
N VAL A 22 5.04 13.94 5.11
CA VAL A 22 4.10 12.99 4.50
C VAL A 22 4.74 11.59 4.47
N ARG A 23 6.01 11.53 4.10
CA ARG A 23 6.75 10.25 4.07
C ARG A 23 6.72 9.58 5.44
N ARG A 24 7.01 10.32 6.51
CA ARG A 24 7.01 9.77 7.87
C ARG A 24 5.62 9.25 8.24
N ARG A 25 4.58 9.97 7.87
CA ARG A 25 3.20 9.57 8.14
C ARG A 25 2.85 8.27 7.42
N VAL A 26 3.20 8.18 6.14
CA VAL A 26 2.96 6.96 5.35
C VAL A 26 3.73 5.78 5.92
N LEU A 27 5.01 6.00 6.27
CA LEU A 27 5.84 4.93 6.85
C LEU A 27 5.27 4.42 8.17
N ARG A 28 4.79 5.31 9.03
CA ARG A 28 4.15 4.89 10.29
C ARG A 28 2.92 4.04 10.03
N ARG A 29 2.12 4.41 9.03
CA ARG A 29 0.93 3.62 8.68
C ARG A 29 1.29 2.29 8.05
N LEU A 30 2.37 2.22 7.30
CA LEU A 30 2.87 0.94 6.78
C LEU A 30 3.28 0.00 7.90
N VAL A 31 3.99 0.52 8.90
CA VAL A 31 4.38 -0.28 10.07
C VAL A 31 3.14 -0.76 10.81
N TRP A 32 2.17 0.14 11.00
CA TRP A 32 0.91 -0.22 11.67
C TRP A 32 0.18 -1.32 10.89
N LEU A 33 0.08 -1.16 9.56
CA LEU A 33 -0.59 -2.13 8.70
C LEU A 33 0.09 -3.50 8.78
N ARG A 34 1.42 -3.52 8.77
CA ARG A 34 2.18 -4.75 8.91
C ARG A 34 1.89 -5.47 10.24
N GLU A 35 1.79 -4.70 11.31
CA GLU A 35 1.55 -5.26 12.64
C GLU A 35 0.13 -5.75 12.83
N HIS A 36 -0.83 -5.19 12.10
CA HIS A 36 -2.25 -5.48 12.26
C HIS A 36 -2.86 -6.18 11.04
N ALA A 37 -2.04 -6.66 10.12
CA ALA A 37 -2.52 -7.21 8.85
C ALA A 37 -3.49 -8.38 9.03
N ALA A 38 -3.35 -9.15 10.08
CA ALA A 38 -4.22 -10.29 10.33
C ALA A 38 -5.62 -9.88 10.84
N GLN A 39 -5.75 -8.66 11.39
CA GLN A 39 -7.01 -8.19 11.98
C GLN A 39 -7.77 -7.21 11.10
N VAL A 40 -7.10 -6.53 10.16
CA VAL A 40 -7.76 -5.53 9.33
C VAL A 40 -8.42 -6.16 8.12
N VAL A 41 -9.47 -5.49 7.63
CA VAL A 41 -10.10 -5.87 6.37
C VAL A 41 -9.30 -5.24 5.24
N HIS A 42 -8.83 -6.06 4.31
CA HIS A 42 -8.08 -5.58 3.16
C HIS A 42 -9.04 -5.32 1.99
N HIS A 43 -9.12 -4.07 1.56
CA HIS A 43 -10.04 -3.66 0.51
C HIS A 43 -9.42 -3.87 -0.87
N ARG A 44 -9.87 -4.90 -1.58
CA ARG A 44 -9.38 -5.20 -2.92
C ARG A 44 -10.01 -4.28 -3.94
N LEU A 45 -9.20 -3.86 -4.91
CA LEU A 45 -9.68 -3.07 -6.03
C LEU A 45 -10.36 -3.98 -7.05
N ALA A 46 -11.48 -3.49 -7.62
CA ALA A 46 -12.22 -4.25 -8.62
C ALA A 46 -11.67 -3.97 -10.03
N ASN A 47 -11.89 -4.92 -10.94
CA ASN A 47 -11.64 -4.75 -12.37
C ASN A 47 -10.20 -4.39 -12.72
N MET A 48 -9.25 -4.95 -11.95
CA MET A 48 -7.83 -4.72 -12.22
C MET A 48 -7.33 -5.65 -13.32
N PRO A 49 -6.32 -5.21 -14.11
CA PRO A 49 -5.66 -6.11 -15.06
C PRO A 49 -5.05 -7.31 -14.35
N ASP A 50 -4.77 -8.38 -15.10
CA ASP A 50 -4.27 -9.63 -14.53
C ASP A 50 -2.98 -9.45 -13.73
N ASP A 51 -2.08 -8.58 -14.19
CA ASP A 51 -0.81 -8.32 -13.50
C ASP A 51 -1.00 -7.58 -12.18
N LEU A 52 -2.16 -6.95 -11.97
CA LEU A 52 -2.49 -6.24 -10.74
C LEU A 52 -3.63 -6.90 -9.97
N ALA A 53 -3.98 -8.12 -10.33
CA ALA A 53 -5.07 -8.84 -9.66
C ALA A 53 -4.78 -8.99 -8.16
N GLY A 54 -5.79 -8.76 -7.35
CA GLY A 54 -5.67 -8.86 -5.89
C GLY A 54 -5.13 -7.63 -5.20
N LEU A 55 -4.78 -6.59 -5.95
CA LEU A 55 -4.24 -5.35 -5.39
C LEU A 55 -5.25 -4.71 -4.44
N CYS A 56 -4.78 -4.32 -3.25
CA CYS A 56 -5.58 -3.70 -2.21
C CYS A 56 -5.20 -2.24 -2.04
N ARG A 57 -6.10 -1.49 -1.42
CA ARG A 57 -5.82 -0.08 -1.10
C ARG A 57 -5.94 0.16 0.40
N TYR A 58 -5.12 1.08 0.90
CA TYR A 58 -5.19 1.56 2.26
C TYR A 58 -4.99 3.07 2.26
N ARG A 59 -5.99 3.80 2.76
CA ARG A 59 -5.97 5.26 2.71
C ARG A 59 -5.13 5.85 3.84
N VAL A 60 -4.27 6.82 3.50
CA VAL A 60 -3.51 7.60 4.47
C VAL A 60 -3.66 9.07 4.07
N GLY A 61 -4.63 9.78 4.66
CA GLY A 61 -4.93 11.17 4.29
C GLY A 61 -5.30 11.29 2.82
N GLN A 62 -4.54 12.09 2.07
CA GLN A 62 -4.75 12.28 0.64
C GLN A 62 -4.03 11.23 -0.21
N TYR A 63 -3.39 10.27 0.42
CA TYR A 63 -2.60 9.25 -0.26
C TYR A 63 -3.22 7.90 -0.10
N ARG A 64 -2.87 6.98 -0.99
CA ARG A 64 -3.30 5.59 -0.93
C ARG A 64 -2.10 4.68 -1.11
N ILE A 65 -2.01 3.68 -0.25
CA ILE A 65 -1.03 2.61 -0.35
C ILE A 65 -1.69 1.50 -1.16
N LEU A 66 -1.06 1.12 -2.27
CA LEU A 66 -1.51 0.01 -3.09
C LEU A 66 -0.60 -1.18 -2.83
N TYR A 67 -1.18 -2.30 -2.44
CA TYR A 67 -0.39 -3.45 -1.96
C TYR A 67 -1.13 -4.76 -2.18
N TRP A 68 -0.35 -5.85 -2.16
CA TRP A 68 -0.90 -7.19 -2.10
C TRP A 68 -0.72 -7.76 -0.71
N VAL A 69 -1.68 -8.56 -0.26
CA VAL A 69 -1.59 -9.28 1.00
C VAL A 69 -1.58 -10.77 0.71
N TYR A 70 -0.64 -11.47 1.33
CA TYR A 70 -0.49 -12.91 1.22
C TYR A 70 -0.57 -13.51 2.62
N PRO A 71 -1.79 -13.81 3.11
CA PRO A 71 -1.96 -14.28 4.50
C PRO A 71 -1.20 -15.58 4.78
N ASP A 72 -1.16 -16.49 3.82
CA ASP A 72 -0.48 -17.77 4.00
C ASP A 72 1.02 -17.61 4.25
N ARG A 73 1.59 -16.53 3.72
CA ARG A 73 3.01 -16.21 3.87
C ARG A 73 3.26 -15.15 4.91
N GLN A 74 2.20 -14.59 5.48
CA GLN A 74 2.28 -13.44 6.38
C GLN A 74 3.13 -12.34 5.76
N LEU A 75 2.74 -11.93 4.54
CA LEU A 75 3.51 -11.00 3.72
C LEU A 75 2.62 -9.90 3.16
N LEU A 76 3.10 -8.66 3.23
CA LEU A 76 2.55 -7.51 2.51
C LEU A 76 3.58 -7.05 1.49
N LYS A 77 3.15 -6.85 0.26
CA LYS A 77 4.01 -6.36 -0.82
C LYS A 77 3.46 -5.04 -1.33
N VAL A 78 4.17 -3.96 -1.09
CA VAL A 78 3.72 -2.61 -1.44
C VAL A 78 4.12 -2.30 -2.88
N TYR A 79 3.12 -1.99 -3.70
CA TYR A 79 3.29 -1.71 -5.12
C TYR A 79 3.53 -0.24 -5.40
N ARG A 80 2.63 0.64 -4.91
CA ARG A 80 2.70 2.08 -5.17
C ARG A 80 2.17 2.86 -3.97
N ILE A 81 2.65 4.09 -3.84
CA ILE A 81 2.05 5.10 -2.96
C ILE A 81 1.55 6.20 -3.90
N GLU A 82 0.24 6.41 -3.96
CA GLU A 82 -0.33 7.35 -4.91
C GLU A 82 -1.11 8.45 -4.22
N HIS A 83 -1.02 9.66 -4.78
CA HIS A 83 -1.89 10.73 -4.34
C HIS A 83 -3.31 10.45 -4.83
N ARG A 84 -4.32 10.83 -4.06
CA ARG A 84 -5.72 10.66 -4.41
C ARG A 84 -6.03 11.12 -5.84
N ARG A 85 -5.46 12.25 -6.24
CA ARG A 85 -5.68 12.82 -7.57
C ARG A 85 -5.19 11.88 -8.67
N ASP A 86 -4.04 11.26 -8.48
CA ASP A 86 -3.44 10.37 -9.48
C ASP A 86 -4.29 9.13 -9.71
N VAL A 87 -4.89 8.61 -8.65
CA VAL A 87 -5.76 7.44 -8.75
C VAL A 87 -6.98 7.74 -9.61
N TYR A 88 -7.58 8.91 -9.44
CA TYR A 88 -8.74 9.30 -10.24
C TYR A 88 -8.40 9.56 -11.70
N GLU A 89 -7.23 10.07 -11.99
CA GLU A 89 -6.80 10.33 -13.36
C GLU A 89 -6.62 9.06 -14.17
N ARG A 90 -6.37 7.92 -13.52
CA ARG A 90 -6.24 6.64 -14.21
C ARG A 90 -7.55 5.99 -14.56
N LEU A 91 -8.60 6.43 -13.93
CA LEU A 91 -9.92 5.87 -14.14
C LEU A 91 -10.64 6.60 -15.27
#